data_7cbae2fb3fce19a0ea95077aedbb7a25
#
_entry.id   7cbae2fb3fce19a0ea95077aedbb7a25
#
_cell.length_a   1.000
_cell.length_b   1.000
_cell.length_c   1.000
_cell.angle_alpha   90.00
_cell.angle_beta   90.00
_cell.angle_gamma   90.00
#
_symmetry.space_group_name_H-M   'P 1'
#
loop_
_entity.id
_entity.type
_entity.pdbx_description
1 polymer ?
#
loop_
_entity_poly.entity_id
_entity_poly.type
_entity_poly.pdbx_seq_one_letter_code
_entity_poly.pdbx_strand_id
1 'polypeptide(L)'
;NILLVASFFVIAYLGNVKNSNFPIEDFSKHITETNGQLHADTWAEGILNDANAWAMILDEHGDTIWQMNMPEELPRHYSTTDVAMFSRWYLNGYPVNVWNRQGNLLVVGFPQGDIVNYYISVKAQYVTPTAVGFLVAICINILLMLYLFLRNAHQIEKAMEPVLNGIRH
;
A
#
# COMPACT_ATOMS: atom_id res chain seq x y z
N ASN A 1 -15.80 17.54 11.33
CA ASN A 1 -15.25 17.18 10.00
C ASN A 1 -13.78 16.75 10.02
N ILE A 2 -12.96 17.15 10.97
CA ILE A 2 -11.55 16.70 11.11
C ILE A 2 -11.49 15.19 11.40
N LEU A 3 -12.40 14.66 12.21
CA LEU A 3 -12.50 13.22 12.50
C LEU A 3 -12.80 12.39 11.26
N LEU A 4 -13.62 12.90 10.34
CA LEU A 4 -13.92 12.24 9.06
C LEU A 4 -12.68 12.17 8.13
N VAL A 5 -11.92 13.26 8.06
CA VAL A 5 -10.69 13.31 7.26
C VAL A 5 -9.62 12.41 7.90
N ALA A 6 -9.46 12.46 9.21
CA ALA A 6 -8.52 11.59 9.93
C ALA A 6 -8.89 10.11 9.79
N SER A 7 -10.18 9.75 9.89
CA SER A 7 -10.62 8.37 9.72
C SER A 7 -10.39 7.87 8.29
N PHE A 8 -10.57 8.71 7.27
CA PHE A 8 -10.26 8.36 5.89
C PHE A 8 -8.77 8.04 5.71
N PHE A 9 -7.87 8.87 6.26
CA PHE A 9 -6.44 8.60 6.19
C PHE A 9 -6.03 7.36 6.97
N VAL A 10 -6.63 7.10 8.13
CA VAL A 10 -6.37 5.88 8.91
C VAL A 10 -6.83 4.64 8.14
N ILE A 11 -8.02 4.66 7.55
CA ILE A 11 -8.55 3.54 6.76
C ILE A 11 -7.70 3.32 5.51
N ALA A 12 -7.31 4.38 4.79
CA ALA A 12 -6.44 4.31 3.64
C ALA A 12 -5.03 3.77 4.01
N TYR A 13 -4.50 4.20 5.15
CA TYR A 13 -3.22 3.71 5.65
C TYR A 13 -3.28 2.23 6.05
N LEU A 14 -4.29 1.82 6.83
CA LEU A 14 -4.47 0.43 7.26
C LEU A 14 -4.77 -0.50 6.08
N GLY A 15 -5.55 -0.04 5.11
CA GLY A 15 -5.82 -0.79 3.88
C GLY A 15 -4.56 -1.00 3.04
N ASN A 16 -3.70 0.02 2.97
CA ASN A 16 -2.46 -0.03 2.19
C ASN A 16 -1.39 -0.92 2.86
N VAL A 17 -1.29 -0.89 4.19
CA VAL A 17 -0.31 -1.69 4.96
C VAL A 17 -0.56 -3.19 4.81
N LYS A 18 -1.81 -3.62 4.65
CA LYS A 18 -2.13 -5.06 4.58
C LYS A 18 -1.77 -5.70 3.23
N ASN A 19 -1.73 -4.93 2.14
CA ASN A 19 -1.56 -5.48 0.77
C ASN A 19 -0.26 -5.07 0.07
N SER A 20 0.46 -4.06 0.57
CA SER A 20 1.68 -3.58 -0.11
C SER A 20 2.96 -4.31 0.29
N ASN A 21 2.90 -5.26 1.23
CA ASN A 21 4.08 -5.90 1.81
C ASN A 21 4.13 -7.43 1.59
N PHE A 22 3.81 -7.90 0.37
CA PHE A 22 4.25 -9.26 0.03
C PHE A 22 5.79 -9.30 0.06
N PRO A 23 6.41 -10.11 0.90
CA PRO A 23 7.87 -10.12 1.08
C PRO A 23 8.55 -10.85 -0.08
N ILE A 24 8.50 -10.27 -1.27
CA ILE A 24 8.96 -10.90 -2.52
C ILE A 24 10.45 -11.26 -2.48
N GLU A 25 11.27 -10.47 -1.79
CA GLU A 25 12.69 -10.78 -1.61
C GLU A 25 12.89 -12.05 -0.79
N ASP A 26 12.20 -12.17 0.35
CA ASP A 26 12.30 -13.36 1.18
C ASP A 26 11.65 -14.57 0.48
N PHE A 27 10.51 -14.37 -0.16
CA PHE A 27 9.88 -15.40 -1.00
C PHE A 27 10.86 -15.93 -2.06
N SER A 28 11.62 -15.07 -2.70
CA SER A 28 12.65 -15.45 -3.67
C SER A 28 13.72 -16.38 -3.09
N LYS A 29 14.09 -16.20 -1.81
CA LYS A 29 15.10 -17.01 -1.11
C LYS A 29 14.59 -18.43 -0.77
N HIS A 30 13.27 -18.58 -0.61
CA HIS A 30 12.60 -19.85 -0.31
C HIS A 30 12.23 -20.67 -1.56
N ILE A 31 12.61 -20.19 -2.75
CA ILE A 31 12.60 -21.00 -3.97
C ILE A 31 14.03 -21.51 -4.19
N THR A 32 14.23 -22.81 -4.08
CA THR A 32 15.55 -23.45 -4.20
C THR A 32 15.63 -24.31 -5.46
N GLU A 33 16.83 -24.44 -5.99
CA GLU A 33 17.08 -25.33 -7.13
C GLU A 33 17.64 -26.65 -6.62
N THR A 34 16.99 -27.74 -7.00
CA THR A 34 17.44 -29.11 -6.68
C THR A 34 17.40 -29.95 -7.94
N ASN A 35 18.53 -30.51 -8.34
CA ASN A 35 18.69 -31.33 -9.55
C ASN A 35 18.22 -30.61 -10.84
N GLY A 36 18.47 -29.29 -10.96
CA GLY A 36 18.06 -28.50 -12.12
C GLY A 36 16.58 -28.15 -12.16
N GLN A 37 15.83 -28.41 -11.10
CA GLN A 37 14.43 -28.03 -10.95
C GLN A 37 14.25 -27.04 -9.81
N LEU A 38 13.42 -26.02 -10.02
CA LEU A 38 13.06 -25.04 -9.00
C LEU A 38 11.89 -25.56 -8.16
N HIS A 39 12.05 -25.47 -6.84
CA HIS A 39 11.04 -25.88 -5.86
C HIS A 39 10.84 -24.79 -4.84
N ALA A 40 9.58 -24.44 -4.54
CA ALA A 40 9.23 -23.63 -3.39
C ALA A 40 9.16 -24.53 -2.16
N ASP A 41 9.57 -24.02 -1.02
CA ASP A 41 9.38 -24.73 0.25
C ASP A 41 7.98 -24.45 0.84
N THR A 42 7.64 -25.13 1.92
CA THR A 42 6.33 -25.02 2.60
C THR A 42 6.00 -23.61 3.07
N TRP A 43 7.00 -22.80 3.41
CA TRP A 43 6.78 -21.41 3.78
C TRP A 43 6.36 -20.57 2.58
N ALA A 44 7.07 -20.72 1.45
CA ALA A 44 6.74 -20.02 0.20
C ALA A 44 5.37 -20.42 -0.34
N GLU A 45 5.04 -21.73 -0.29
CA GLU A 45 3.70 -22.21 -0.66
C GLU A 45 2.62 -21.59 0.23
N GLY A 46 2.84 -21.56 1.55
CA GLY A 46 1.90 -21.02 2.52
C GLY A 46 1.61 -19.54 2.27
N ILE A 47 2.66 -18.71 2.17
CA ILE A 47 2.47 -17.26 2.00
C ILE A 47 1.82 -16.89 0.67
N LEU A 48 2.10 -17.66 -0.39
CA LEU A 48 1.47 -17.47 -1.70
C LEU A 48 -0.02 -17.81 -1.66
N ASN A 49 -0.38 -18.92 -0.99
CA ASN A 49 -1.76 -19.35 -0.81
C ASN A 49 -2.55 -18.38 0.10
N ASP A 50 -1.93 -17.93 1.20
CA ASP A 50 -2.57 -16.96 2.13
C ASP A 50 -2.87 -15.62 1.44
N ALA A 51 -2.00 -15.22 0.48
CA ALA A 51 -2.22 -14.04 -0.34
C ALA A 51 -3.17 -14.29 -1.53
N ASN A 52 -3.65 -15.53 -1.73
CA ASN A 52 -4.37 -15.97 -2.92
C ASN A 52 -3.63 -15.56 -4.21
N ALA A 53 -2.31 -15.59 -4.15
CA ALA A 53 -1.41 -15.12 -5.19
C ALA A 53 -0.89 -16.27 -6.05
N TRP A 54 -0.35 -15.91 -7.20
CA TRP A 54 0.37 -16.82 -8.08
C TRP A 54 1.79 -16.32 -8.33
N ALA A 55 2.69 -17.18 -8.74
CA ALA A 55 4.06 -16.81 -9.06
C ALA A 55 4.58 -17.53 -10.29
N MET A 56 5.51 -16.87 -11.01
CA MET A 56 6.29 -17.47 -12.09
C MET A 56 7.71 -16.92 -12.08
N ILE A 57 8.63 -17.67 -12.66
CA ILE A 57 9.99 -17.23 -12.94
C ILE A 57 10.23 -17.29 -14.43
N LEU A 58 10.65 -16.16 -14.99
CA LEU A 58 11.04 -16.04 -16.40
C LEU A 58 12.56 -16.05 -16.50
N ASP A 59 13.08 -16.77 -17.50
CA ASP A 59 14.49 -16.71 -17.86
C ASP A 59 14.83 -15.45 -18.68
N GLU A 60 16.07 -15.37 -19.15
CA GLU A 60 16.57 -14.25 -19.97
C GLU A 60 15.90 -14.15 -21.35
N HIS A 61 15.29 -15.23 -21.82
CA HIS A 61 14.55 -15.28 -23.09
C HIS A 61 13.06 -14.97 -22.91
N GLY A 62 12.57 -14.86 -21.68
CA GLY A 62 11.17 -14.61 -21.35
C GLY A 62 10.33 -15.89 -21.27
N ASP A 63 10.97 -17.05 -21.22
CA ASP A 63 10.29 -18.33 -21.06
C ASP A 63 10.03 -18.62 -19.56
N THR A 64 8.84 -19.13 -19.26
CA THR A 64 8.47 -19.52 -17.90
C THR A 64 9.15 -20.82 -17.51
N ILE A 65 10.20 -20.74 -16.70
CA ILE A 65 10.98 -21.89 -16.21
C ILE A 65 10.43 -22.49 -14.92
N TRP A 66 9.60 -21.79 -14.20
CA TRP A 66 8.90 -22.24 -12.99
C TRP A 66 7.61 -21.46 -12.78
N GLN A 67 6.61 -22.12 -12.19
CA GLN A 67 5.33 -21.48 -11.86
C GLN A 67 4.64 -22.16 -10.69
N MET A 68 3.80 -21.39 -9.97
CA MET A 68 2.93 -21.86 -8.89
C MET A 68 1.62 -21.08 -8.90
N ASN A 69 0.49 -21.80 -8.84
CA ASN A 69 -0.88 -21.24 -8.87
C ASN A 69 -1.16 -20.32 -10.07
N MET A 70 -0.37 -20.41 -11.14
CA MET A 70 -0.48 -19.49 -12.27
C MET A 70 -1.77 -19.73 -13.04
N PRO A 71 -2.58 -18.69 -13.35
CA PRO A 71 -3.80 -18.81 -14.15
C PRO A 71 -3.52 -19.43 -15.53
N GLU A 72 -4.42 -20.28 -16.02
CA GLU A 72 -4.26 -21.01 -17.28
C GLU A 72 -4.27 -20.07 -18.49
N GLU A 73 -5.00 -18.96 -18.41
CA GLU A 73 -5.11 -17.96 -19.49
C GLU A 73 -3.84 -17.14 -19.71
N LEU A 74 -2.86 -17.20 -18.79
CA LEU A 74 -1.61 -16.46 -18.95
C LEU A 74 -0.63 -17.21 -19.85
N PRO A 75 0.03 -16.50 -20.79
CA PRO A 75 1.08 -17.07 -21.63
C PRO A 75 2.24 -17.63 -20.81
N ARG A 76 3.01 -18.53 -21.43
CA ARG A 76 4.24 -19.10 -20.83
C ARG A 76 5.51 -18.49 -21.41
N HIS A 77 5.37 -17.58 -22.37
CA HIS A 77 6.45 -16.84 -22.99
C HIS A 77 6.06 -15.37 -23.12
N TYR A 78 6.99 -14.48 -22.78
CA TYR A 78 6.83 -13.03 -22.79
C TYR A 78 7.99 -12.38 -23.51
N SER A 79 7.69 -11.50 -24.45
CA SER A 79 8.73 -10.67 -25.08
C SER A 79 9.28 -9.64 -24.08
N THR A 80 10.45 -9.09 -24.37
CA THR A 80 11.02 -7.99 -23.58
C THR A 80 10.04 -6.81 -23.44
N THR A 81 9.25 -6.55 -24.49
CA THR A 81 8.22 -5.49 -24.46
C THR A 81 7.12 -5.83 -23.48
N ASP A 82 6.63 -7.08 -23.46
CA ASP A 82 5.59 -7.53 -22.55
C ASP A 82 6.07 -7.41 -21.10
N VAL A 83 7.31 -7.87 -20.83
CA VAL A 83 7.95 -7.74 -19.51
C VAL A 83 8.03 -6.27 -19.07
N ALA A 84 8.49 -5.39 -19.96
CA ALA A 84 8.58 -3.96 -19.67
C ALA A 84 7.22 -3.32 -19.40
N MET A 85 6.18 -3.80 -20.03
CA MET A 85 4.81 -3.29 -19.83
C MET A 85 4.23 -3.77 -18.51
N PHE A 86 4.22 -5.08 -18.23
CA PHE A 86 3.58 -5.59 -17.02
C PHE A 86 4.40 -5.31 -15.75
N SER A 87 5.72 -5.22 -15.83
CA SER A 87 6.56 -4.89 -14.66
C SER A 87 6.22 -3.54 -14.03
N ARG A 88 5.53 -2.68 -14.75
CA ARG A 88 5.09 -1.38 -14.24
C ARG A 88 3.76 -1.45 -13.47
N TRP A 89 2.84 -2.40 -13.83
CA TRP A 89 1.46 -2.32 -13.40
C TRP A 89 0.74 -3.67 -13.26
N TYR A 90 0.32 -4.22 -14.40
CA TYR A 90 -0.60 -5.33 -14.49
C TYR A 90 -0.23 -6.26 -15.63
N LEU A 91 -0.32 -7.54 -15.37
CA LEU A 91 -0.30 -8.59 -16.37
C LEU A 91 -1.74 -9.11 -16.56
N ASN A 92 -2.35 -8.86 -17.71
CA ASN A 92 -3.74 -9.26 -18.01
C ASN A 92 -4.76 -8.87 -16.92
N GLY A 93 -4.61 -7.69 -16.31
CA GLY A 93 -5.48 -7.24 -15.22
C GLY A 93 -5.08 -7.74 -13.82
N TYR A 94 -4.09 -8.63 -13.72
CA TYR A 94 -3.51 -9.03 -12.44
C TYR A 94 -2.46 -8.04 -11.99
N PRO A 95 -2.59 -7.42 -10.80
CA PRO A 95 -1.51 -6.64 -10.21
C PRO A 95 -0.29 -7.52 -10.02
N VAL A 96 0.90 -7.08 -10.42
CA VAL A 96 2.12 -7.87 -10.30
C VAL A 96 3.24 -7.10 -9.61
N ASN A 97 4.03 -7.84 -8.82
CA ASN A 97 5.30 -7.42 -8.29
C ASN A 97 6.42 -8.22 -8.95
N VAL A 98 7.52 -7.57 -9.29
CA VAL A 98 8.66 -8.20 -9.94
C VAL A 98 9.92 -8.08 -9.10
N TRP A 99 10.76 -9.12 -9.14
CA TRP A 99 12.00 -9.19 -8.39
C TRP A 99 13.10 -9.88 -9.21
N ASN A 100 14.33 -9.36 -9.12
CA ASN A 100 15.47 -10.02 -9.74
C ASN A 100 15.90 -11.23 -8.89
N ARG A 101 15.88 -12.42 -9.46
CA ARG A 101 16.34 -13.64 -8.85
C ARG A 101 17.48 -14.24 -9.67
N GLN A 102 18.72 -13.92 -9.29
CA GLN A 102 19.92 -14.53 -9.89
C GLN A 102 19.98 -14.43 -11.43
N GLY A 103 19.55 -13.27 -11.98
CA GLY A 103 19.50 -13.05 -13.42
C GLY A 103 18.15 -13.39 -14.08
N ASN A 104 17.31 -14.17 -13.40
CA ASN A 104 15.95 -14.47 -13.82
C ASN A 104 14.96 -13.48 -13.21
N LEU A 105 13.77 -13.35 -13.78
CA LEU A 105 12.71 -12.47 -13.29
C LEU A 105 11.65 -13.27 -12.53
N LEU A 106 11.60 -13.10 -11.21
CA LEU A 106 10.48 -13.58 -10.41
C LEU A 106 9.32 -12.58 -10.53
N VAL A 107 8.15 -13.09 -10.87
CA VAL A 107 6.89 -12.33 -10.94
C VAL A 107 5.90 -12.95 -9.97
N VAL A 108 5.34 -12.13 -9.09
CA VAL A 108 4.25 -12.53 -8.19
C VAL A 108 3.02 -11.72 -8.55
N GLY A 109 1.93 -12.39 -8.87
CA GLY A 109 0.67 -11.76 -9.25
C GLY A 109 -0.42 -12.00 -8.21
N PHE A 110 -1.29 -11.01 -8.04
CA PHE A 110 -2.38 -11.00 -7.08
C PHE A 110 -3.72 -11.04 -7.81
N PRO A 111 -4.82 -11.42 -7.13
CA PRO A 111 -6.14 -11.46 -7.75
C PRO A 111 -6.53 -10.13 -8.39
N GLN A 112 -7.28 -10.22 -9.48
CA GLN A 112 -7.78 -9.02 -10.16
C GLN A 112 -8.68 -8.22 -9.23
N GLY A 113 -8.41 -6.93 -9.11
CA GLY A 113 -9.19 -6.01 -8.27
C GLY A 113 -8.76 -5.90 -6.80
N ASP A 114 -7.91 -6.79 -6.29
CA ASP A 114 -7.45 -6.75 -4.89
C ASP A 114 -6.49 -5.59 -4.63
N ILE A 115 -5.66 -5.27 -5.61
CA ILE A 115 -4.69 -4.18 -5.51
C ILE A 115 -4.94 -3.19 -6.64
N VAL A 116 -5.05 -1.93 -6.28
CA VAL A 116 -5.11 -0.83 -7.25
C VAL A 116 -3.79 -0.07 -7.20
N ASN A 117 -2.97 -0.25 -8.22
CA ASN A 117 -1.71 0.47 -8.35
C ASN A 117 -1.95 1.86 -8.93
N TYR A 118 -1.73 2.90 -8.13
CA TYR A 118 -1.73 4.29 -8.59
C TYR A 118 -0.29 4.77 -8.78
N TYR A 119 0.01 5.21 -10.00
CA TYR A 119 1.27 5.90 -10.24
C TYR A 119 1.10 7.40 -10.01
N ILE A 120 1.53 7.88 -8.87
CA ILE A 120 1.66 9.30 -8.61
C ILE A 120 3.14 9.67 -8.72
N SER A 121 3.52 10.21 -9.87
CA SER A 121 4.84 10.84 -10.02
C SER A 121 4.77 12.28 -9.53
N VAL A 122 5.37 12.56 -8.41
CA VAL A 122 5.54 13.91 -7.90
C VAL A 122 6.98 14.37 -8.15
N LYS A 123 7.15 15.55 -8.76
CA LYS A 123 8.50 16.13 -8.89
C LYS A 123 9.07 16.36 -7.49
N ALA A 124 10.32 15.91 -7.25
CA ALA A 124 10.98 16.00 -5.95
C ALA A 124 10.97 17.41 -5.34
N GLN A 125 11.05 18.45 -6.19
CA GLN A 125 11.00 19.85 -5.76
C GLN A 125 9.69 20.25 -5.05
N TYR A 126 8.58 19.53 -5.27
CA TYR A 126 7.28 19.83 -4.66
C TYR A 126 7.01 19.02 -3.40
N VAL A 127 7.80 17.98 -3.10
CA VAL A 127 7.57 17.11 -1.93
C VAL A 127 7.70 17.91 -0.63
N THR A 128 8.82 18.64 -0.48
CA THR A 128 9.07 19.45 0.74
C THR A 128 8.05 20.57 0.93
N PRO A 129 7.77 21.46 -0.08
CA PRO A 129 6.79 22.52 0.11
C PRO A 129 5.37 21.98 0.34
N THR A 130 4.99 20.85 -0.25
CA THR A 130 3.69 20.22 0.00
C THR A 130 3.60 19.70 1.44
N ALA A 131 4.63 19.03 1.95
CA ALA A 131 4.68 18.55 3.33
C ALA A 131 4.62 19.72 4.34
N VAL A 132 5.39 20.78 4.08
CA VAL A 132 5.36 22.00 4.92
C VAL A 132 3.99 22.66 4.88
N GLY A 133 3.39 22.81 3.70
CA GLY A 133 2.04 23.36 3.56
C GLY A 133 0.98 22.56 4.32
N PHE A 134 1.09 21.24 4.31
CA PHE A 134 0.19 20.35 5.05
C PHE A 134 0.34 20.51 6.57
N LEU A 135 1.59 20.59 7.08
CA LEU A 135 1.87 20.85 8.49
C LEU A 135 1.32 22.21 8.95
N VAL A 136 1.52 23.27 8.15
CA VAL A 136 0.97 24.60 8.43
C VAL A 136 -0.55 24.56 8.50
N ALA A 137 -1.22 23.88 7.56
CA ALA A 137 -2.66 23.73 7.57
C ALA A 137 -3.18 23.01 8.82
N ILE A 138 -2.48 21.96 9.29
CA ILE A 138 -2.80 21.27 10.55
C ILE A 138 -2.66 22.21 11.73
N CYS A 139 -1.56 22.96 11.83
CA CYS A 139 -1.33 23.92 12.91
C CYS A 139 -2.43 25.00 12.97
N ILE A 140 -2.81 25.55 11.82
CA ILE A 140 -3.91 26.53 11.74
C ILE A 140 -5.23 25.93 12.24
N ASN A 141 -5.55 24.69 11.84
CA ASN A 141 -6.75 24.00 12.31
C ASN A 141 -6.74 23.79 13.84
N ILE A 142 -5.62 23.38 14.42
CA ILE A 142 -5.49 23.20 15.87
C ILE A 142 -5.69 24.53 16.59
N LEU A 143 -5.06 25.61 16.13
CA LEU A 143 -5.19 26.94 16.72
C LEU A 143 -6.64 27.45 16.64
N LEU A 144 -7.32 27.23 15.51
CA LEU A 144 -8.72 27.58 15.33
C LEU A 144 -9.63 26.81 16.30
N MET A 145 -9.40 25.50 16.47
CA MET A 145 -10.14 24.69 17.44
C MET A 145 -9.93 25.17 18.86
N LEU A 146 -8.69 25.46 19.26
CA LEU A 146 -8.37 26.00 20.57
C LEU A 146 -9.05 27.34 20.81
N TYR A 147 -9.00 28.23 19.82
CA TYR A 147 -9.68 29.52 19.90
C TYR A 147 -11.20 29.39 20.12
N LEU A 148 -11.85 28.52 19.31
CA LEU A 148 -13.28 28.27 19.44
C LEU A 148 -13.63 27.62 20.79
N PHE A 149 -12.81 26.69 21.27
CA PHE A 149 -13.00 26.07 22.58
C PHE A 149 -12.92 27.12 23.73
N LEU A 150 -11.87 27.94 23.73
CA LEU A 150 -11.69 28.98 24.76
C LEU A 150 -12.80 30.02 24.72
N ARG A 151 -13.23 30.42 23.52
CA ARG A 151 -14.35 31.35 23.33
C ARG A 151 -15.65 30.77 23.89
N ASN A 152 -15.95 29.50 23.61
CA ASN A 152 -17.16 28.85 24.11
C ASN A 152 -17.10 28.65 25.62
N ALA A 153 -15.95 28.26 26.18
CA ALA A 153 -15.76 28.13 27.63
C ALA A 153 -16.01 29.46 28.32
N HIS A 154 -15.47 30.55 27.82
CA HIS A 154 -15.70 31.90 28.39
C HIS A 154 -17.16 32.39 28.29
N GLN A 155 -17.89 32.02 27.22
CA GLN A 155 -19.32 32.31 27.10
C GLN A 155 -20.14 31.53 28.11
N ILE A 156 -19.82 30.28 28.39
CA ILE A 156 -20.50 29.44 29.38
C ILE A 156 -20.25 30.01 30.79
N GLU A 157 -19.03 30.39 31.10
CA GLU A 157 -18.66 31.00 32.36
C GLU A 157 -19.47 32.27 32.65
N LYS A 158 -19.55 33.21 31.69
CA LYS A 158 -20.37 34.43 31.77
C LYS A 158 -21.87 34.15 31.94
N ALA A 159 -22.38 33.10 31.30
CA ALA A 159 -23.80 32.72 31.41
C ALA A 159 -24.14 32.11 32.78
N MET A 160 -23.18 31.49 33.45
CA MET A 160 -23.39 30.86 34.76
C MET A 160 -23.18 31.81 35.94
N GLU A 161 -22.44 32.89 35.77
CA GLU A 161 -22.13 33.87 36.82
C GLU A 161 -23.37 34.44 37.53
N PRO A 162 -24.47 34.88 36.84
CA PRO A 162 -25.67 35.35 37.47
C PRO A 162 -26.44 34.28 38.28
N VAL A 163 -26.38 33.00 37.82
CA VAL A 163 -27.04 31.89 38.53
C VAL A 163 -26.31 31.57 39.83
N LEU A 164 -24.98 31.55 39.81
CA LEU A 164 -24.15 31.33 41.00
C LEU A 164 -24.31 32.45 42.05
N ASN A 165 -24.45 33.68 41.61
CA ASN A 165 -24.66 34.83 42.50
C ASN A 165 -26.08 34.85 43.08
N GLY A 166 -27.10 34.32 42.37
CA GLY A 166 -28.47 34.21 42.87
C GLY A 166 -28.69 33.13 43.94
N ILE A 167 -27.81 32.14 44.05
CA ILE A 167 -27.89 31.05 45.05
C ILE A 167 -27.19 31.47 46.38
N ARG A 168 -26.42 32.52 46.35
CA ARG A 168 -25.67 33.02 47.54
C ARG A 168 -26.46 34.02 48.42
N HIS A 169 -27.69 34.34 48.04
CA HIS A 169 -28.66 35.14 48.85
C HIS A 169 -29.85 34.25 49.17
#